data_39f70ca71a73e6d58aa0c37bbed8b2ad
#
_entry.id   39f70ca71a73e6d58aa0c37bbed8b2ad
#
_cell.length_a   1.000
_cell.length_b   1.000
_cell.length_c   1.000
_cell.angle_alpha   90.00
_cell.angle_beta   90.00
_cell.angle_gamma   90.00
#
_symmetry.space_group_name_H-M   'P 1'
#
loop_
_entity.id
_entity.type
_entity.pdbx_description
1 polymer ?
#
loop_
_entity_poly.entity_id
_entity_poly.type
_entity_poly.pdbx_seq_one_letter_code
_entity_poly.pdbx_strand_id
1 'polypeptide(L)'
;MKRMSLQWRLTCITTLCIAIICGCLTMFVYKNGVHYIDSLQDAVESQGDEKGNKSDEIYISIPDDKWDEFADEFSVQVYNNKADYKRNSLIITVLLSLLGGVVTYFISGHALRPIREFSDKIEEVQAQNLSDSRIEENNIKELNQLGISYNKMLERLSDAFEMQRQFTANAAHELRTPLALMQVQLDLYNSATHPGNDADTLQTIKMVTEQNDKLNRMVKTLLDMSELQTVGRDDKIVLDAIVEEVLADLEPLAQEKNIKLIGKCEDATMIGSDILIYRLVYNLVENAIKYNHPLGQVTVTAYQRKKHVYLSVEDTGSGIPKELRDRVFEPFFRVDKSRSRELGGVGLGLALVREIVRVHDGSICIKSGKTGGTIFEVKF
;
A
#
# COMPACT_ATOMS: atom_id res chain seq x y z
N MET A 1 6.78 -20.46 25.14
CA MET A 1 5.60 -19.72 25.69
C MET A 1 4.64 -19.47 24.57
N LYS A 2 3.60 -20.31 24.41
CA LYS A 2 2.53 -20.16 23.45
C LYS A 2 1.86 -18.77 23.61
N ARG A 3 1.54 -18.13 22.53
CA ARG A 3 1.09 -16.75 22.36
C ARG A 3 -0.11 -16.43 23.28
N MET A 4 0.18 -15.87 24.45
CA MET A 4 -0.86 -15.26 25.28
C MET A 4 -1.44 -14.08 24.53
N SER A 5 -2.75 -13.89 24.55
CA SER A 5 -3.41 -12.75 23.95
C SER A 5 -2.87 -11.43 24.54
N LEU A 6 -2.90 -10.35 23.77
CA LEU A 6 -2.44 -9.02 24.19
C LEU A 6 -3.15 -8.58 25.50
N GLN A 7 -4.45 -8.89 25.61
CA GLN A 7 -5.24 -8.65 26.81
C GLN A 7 -4.64 -9.32 28.04
N TRP A 8 -4.30 -10.62 27.98
CA TRP A 8 -3.70 -11.34 29.08
C TRP A 8 -2.33 -10.81 29.47
N ARG A 9 -1.50 -10.44 28.48
CA ARG A 9 -0.18 -9.83 28.74
C ARG A 9 -0.32 -8.49 29.48
N LEU A 10 -1.20 -7.63 29.01
CA LEU A 10 -1.46 -6.34 29.63
C LEU A 10 -1.99 -6.51 31.05
N THR A 11 -2.99 -7.40 31.26
CA THR A 11 -3.54 -7.70 32.58
C THR A 11 -2.47 -8.24 33.54
N CYS A 12 -1.63 -9.17 33.12
CA CYS A 12 -0.57 -9.71 33.98
C CYS A 12 0.44 -8.63 34.38
N ILE A 13 0.90 -7.80 33.42
CA ILE A 13 1.87 -6.73 33.71
C ILE A 13 1.27 -5.69 34.68
N THR A 14 0.04 -5.22 34.41
CA THR A 14 -0.62 -4.21 35.27
C THR A 14 -0.94 -4.76 36.65
N THR A 15 -1.41 -6.02 36.75
CA THR A 15 -1.66 -6.67 38.04
C THR A 15 -0.37 -6.81 38.84
N LEU A 16 0.73 -7.19 38.19
CA LEU A 16 2.04 -7.28 38.84
C LEU A 16 2.49 -5.88 39.36
N CYS A 17 2.35 -4.83 38.55
CA CYS A 17 2.66 -3.46 38.97
C CYS A 17 1.79 -3.03 40.16
N ILE A 18 0.49 -3.31 40.14
CA ILE A 18 -0.43 -2.99 41.25
C ILE A 18 0.03 -3.75 42.51
N ALA A 19 0.34 -5.05 42.39
CA ALA A 19 0.81 -5.85 43.54
C ALA A 19 2.11 -5.30 44.14
N ILE A 20 3.06 -4.86 43.32
CA ILE A 20 4.31 -4.25 43.79
C ILE A 20 4.02 -2.93 44.52
N ILE A 21 3.21 -2.05 43.93
CA ILE A 21 2.87 -0.76 44.53
C ILE A 21 2.14 -0.97 45.86
N CYS A 22 1.13 -1.85 45.88
CA CYS A 22 0.40 -2.17 47.12
C CYS A 22 1.34 -2.78 48.16
N GLY A 23 2.24 -3.67 47.78
CA GLY A 23 3.25 -4.24 48.69
C GLY A 23 4.20 -3.20 49.29
N CYS A 24 4.71 -2.28 48.47
CA CYS A 24 5.55 -1.18 48.95
C CYS A 24 4.80 -0.25 49.91
N LEU A 25 3.56 0.12 49.58
CA LEU A 25 2.71 0.94 50.45
C LEU A 25 2.42 0.24 51.77
N THR A 26 2.06 -1.03 51.74
CA THR A 26 1.81 -1.83 52.95
C THR A 26 3.05 -1.90 53.80
N MET A 27 4.23 -2.15 53.21
CA MET A 27 5.50 -2.16 53.96
C MET A 27 5.80 -0.82 54.59
N PHE A 28 5.58 0.28 53.90
CA PHE A 28 5.78 1.63 54.39
C PHE A 28 4.84 1.95 55.57
N VAL A 29 3.54 1.66 55.42
CA VAL A 29 2.54 1.90 56.47
C VAL A 29 2.80 0.98 57.68
N TYR A 30 3.19 -0.29 57.42
CA TYR A 30 3.55 -1.22 58.51
C TYR A 30 4.78 -0.70 59.31
N LYS A 31 5.86 -0.31 58.61
CA LYS A 31 7.05 0.26 59.29
C LYS A 31 6.73 1.45 60.15
N ASN A 32 5.95 2.40 59.59
CA ASN A 32 5.55 3.59 60.35
C ASN A 32 4.64 3.24 61.53
N GLY A 33 3.67 2.34 61.32
CA GLY A 33 2.78 1.89 62.38
C GLY A 33 3.52 1.19 63.52
N VAL A 34 4.47 0.30 63.19
CA VAL A 34 5.32 -0.36 64.19
C VAL A 34 6.18 0.64 64.93
N HIS A 35 6.81 1.60 64.22
CA HIS A 35 7.60 2.64 64.87
C HIS A 35 6.82 3.45 65.89
N TYR A 36 5.58 3.84 65.59
CA TYR A 36 4.70 4.51 66.57
C TYR A 36 4.34 3.63 67.77
N ILE A 37 4.11 2.34 67.52
CA ILE A 37 3.82 1.38 68.60
C ILE A 37 5.04 1.18 69.49
N ASP A 38 6.27 1.07 68.89
CA ASP A 38 7.51 0.96 69.61
C ASP A 38 7.80 2.20 70.47
N SER A 39 7.59 3.40 69.90
CA SER A 39 7.77 4.67 70.61
C SER A 39 6.80 4.82 71.82
N LEU A 40 5.59 4.29 71.68
CA LEU A 40 4.61 4.23 72.80
C LEU A 40 5.08 3.22 73.87
N GLN A 41 5.61 2.10 73.50
CA GLN A 41 6.13 1.09 74.40
C GLN A 41 7.36 1.66 75.19
N ASP A 42 8.29 2.28 74.48
CA ASP A 42 9.49 2.95 75.10
C ASP A 42 9.05 4.04 76.05
N ALA A 43 8.01 4.84 75.73
CA ALA A 43 7.45 5.86 76.61
C ALA A 43 6.82 5.28 77.89
N VAL A 44 6.12 4.16 77.80
CA VAL A 44 5.54 3.47 78.96
C VAL A 44 6.65 2.84 79.84
N GLU A 45 7.66 2.24 79.27
CA GLU A 45 8.79 1.64 80.01
C GLU A 45 9.64 2.73 80.69
N SER A 46 9.87 3.87 80.05
CA SER A 46 10.65 4.99 80.59
C SER A 46 9.93 5.73 81.76
N GLN A 47 8.60 5.68 81.82
CA GLN A 47 7.83 6.22 82.93
C GLN A 47 7.94 5.41 84.20
N GLY A 48 8.30 4.13 84.11
CA GLY A 48 8.57 3.25 85.27
C GLY A 48 9.84 3.63 86.02
N ASP A 49 10.80 4.29 85.37
CA ASP A 49 12.15 4.57 85.93
C ASP A 49 12.30 6.05 86.42
N GLU A 50 11.49 7.04 86.00
CA GLU A 50 11.66 8.43 86.40
C GLU A 50 10.44 9.06 87.06
N LYS A 51 10.59 9.30 88.40
CA LYS A 51 9.72 10.23 89.14
C LYS A 51 10.12 11.68 88.80
N GLY A 52 9.41 12.31 87.86
CA GLY A 52 9.33 13.77 87.82
C GLY A 52 9.94 14.45 86.60
N ASN A 53 9.11 14.87 85.66
CA ASN A 53 8.95 16.26 85.26
C ASN A 53 7.79 16.48 84.31
N LYS A 54 7.04 17.60 84.40
CA LYS A 54 5.81 17.88 83.71
C LYS A 54 6.05 18.21 82.23
N SER A 55 5.37 17.55 81.32
CA SER A 55 4.91 18.11 80.07
C SER A 55 3.69 17.26 79.59
N ASP A 56 2.76 17.82 78.83
CA ASP A 56 1.39 17.38 78.43
C ASP A 56 1.23 15.94 77.96
N GLU A 57 1.63 14.95 78.70
CA GLU A 57 1.56 13.53 78.38
C GLU A 57 0.40 12.87 79.17
N ILE A 58 -0.25 11.93 78.59
CA ILE A 58 -1.37 11.15 79.17
C ILE A 58 -0.79 10.33 80.33
N TYR A 59 -1.09 10.74 81.57
CA TYR A 59 -0.68 9.98 82.74
C TYR A 59 -1.62 8.83 83.02
N ILE A 60 -1.09 7.59 82.94
CA ILE A 60 -1.72 6.43 83.45
C ILE A 60 -1.25 6.22 84.88
N SER A 61 -2.07 6.50 85.89
CA SER A 61 -1.73 6.25 87.30
C SER A 61 -1.91 4.79 87.65
N ILE A 62 -0.85 4.00 87.59
CA ILE A 62 -0.83 2.60 87.99
C ILE A 62 -0.16 2.52 89.31
N PRO A 63 -0.73 1.80 90.35
CA PRO A 63 -0.06 1.56 91.63
C PRO A 63 1.25 0.79 91.44
N ASP A 64 2.28 1.19 92.16
CA ASP A 64 3.65 0.63 92.06
C ASP A 64 3.66 -0.94 92.20
N ASP A 65 2.79 -1.51 93.02
CA ASP A 65 2.63 -2.95 93.26
C ASP A 65 2.02 -3.73 92.10
N LYS A 66 1.43 -3.04 91.10
CA LYS A 66 0.84 -3.64 89.91
C LYS A 66 1.55 -3.28 88.58
N TRP A 67 2.67 -2.55 88.67
CA TRP A 67 3.38 -2.04 87.50
C TRP A 67 3.97 -3.17 86.66
N ASP A 68 4.59 -4.17 87.27
CA ASP A 68 5.20 -5.32 86.60
C ASP A 68 4.14 -6.17 85.84
N GLU A 69 2.99 -6.42 86.47
CA GLU A 69 1.89 -7.15 85.86
C GLU A 69 1.33 -6.39 84.68
N PHE A 70 1.16 -5.06 84.81
CA PHE A 70 0.74 -4.19 83.70
C PHE A 70 1.75 -4.19 82.54
N ALA A 71 3.04 -4.04 82.83
CA ALA A 71 4.10 -3.98 81.81
C ALA A 71 4.16 -5.30 81.02
N ASP A 72 4.05 -6.45 81.73
CA ASP A 72 4.00 -7.79 81.05
C ASP A 72 2.76 -7.92 80.18
N GLU A 73 1.56 -7.57 80.71
CA GLU A 73 0.29 -7.67 79.94
C GLU A 73 0.32 -6.72 78.74
N PHE A 74 0.85 -5.49 78.90
CA PHE A 74 0.99 -4.50 77.83
C PHE A 74 1.93 -4.99 76.75
N SER A 75 3.11 -5.54 77.12
CA SER A 75 4.07 -6.08 76.15
C SER A 75 3.49 -7.21 75.33
N VAL A 76 2.74 -8.12 75.95
CA VAL A 76 2.06 -9.25 75.24
C VAL A 76 0.98 -8.68 74.31
N GLN A 77 0.22 -7.68 74.75
CA GLN A 77 -0.82 -7.06 73.94
C GLN A 77 -0.24 -6.29 72.73
N VAL A 78 0.87 -5.55 72.91
CA VAL A 78 1.63 -4.91 71.82
C VAL A 78 2.11 -5.93 70.80
N TYR A 79 2.70 -7.04 71.27
CA TYR A 79 3.15 -8.11 70.38
C TYR A 79 2.02 -8.69 69.55
N ASN A 80 0.88 -9.00 70.16
CA ASN A 80 -0.28 -9.56 69.50
C ASN A 80 -0.85 -8.55 68.45
N ASN A 81 -0.96 -7.27 68.84
CA ASN A 81 -1.43 -6.22 67.98
C ASN A 81 -0.50 -6.03 66.71
N LYS A 82 0.80 -6.10 66.90
CA LYS A 82 1.77 -6.06 65.77
C LYS A 82 1.55 -7.25 64.82
N ALA A 83 1.37 -8.46 65.38
CA ALA A 83 1.13 -9.69 64.60
C ALA A 83 -0.20 -9.62 63.82
N ASP A 84 -1.27 -9.17 64.46
CA ASP A 84 -2.59 -9.00 63.81
C ASP A 84 -2.56 -7.90 62.74
N TYR A 85 -1.89 -6.76 63.00
CA TYR A 85 -1.70 -5.67 62.05
C TYR A 85 -0.97 -6.18 60.78
N LYS A 86 0.11 -6.95 60.98
CA LYS A 86 0.87 -7.55 59.86
C LYS A 86 -0.03 -8.51 59.03
N ARG A 87 -0.78 -9.41 59.69
CA ARG A 87 -1.66 -10.36 59.02
C ARG A 87 -2.76 -9.65 58.24
N ASN A 88 -3.45 -8.70 58.87
CA ASN A 88 -4.55 -7.95 58.25
C ASN A 88 -4.05 -7.08 57.08
N SER A 89 -2.92 -6.41 57.20
CA SER A 89 -2.32 -5.64 56.13
C SER A 89 -1.97 -6.52 54.92
N LEU A 90 -1.44 -7.73 55.16
CA LEU A 90 -1.12 -8.67 54.10
C LEU A 90 -2.38 -9.16 53.37
N ILE A 91 -3.44 -9.51 54.14
CA ILE A 91 -4.74 -9.93 53.56
C ILE A 91 -5.34 -8.82 52.71
N ILE A 92 -5.34 -7.58 53.18
CA ILE A 92 -5.86 -6.40 52.47
C ILE A 92 -5.08 -6.19 51.18
N THR A 93 -3.77 -6.30 51.21
CA THR A 93 -2.88 -6.12 50.03
C THR A 93 -3.19 -7.15 48.96
N VAL A 94 -3.36 -8.44 49.34
CA VAL A 94 -3.71 -9.53 48.42
C VAL A 94 -5.09 -9.28 47.80
N LEU A 95 -6.08 -8.93 48.62
CA LEU A 95 -7.47 -8.66 48.15
C LEU A 95 -7.50 -7.48 47.17
N LEU A 96 -6.81 -6.36 47.49
CA LEU A 96 -6.73 -5.20 46.59
C LEU A 96 -6.02 -5.54 45.27
N SER A 97 -4.94 -6.34 45.31
CA SER A 97 -4.21 -6.76 44.10
C SER A 97 -5.08 -7.66 43.22
N LEU A 98 -5.83 -8.57 43.79
CA LEU A 98 -6.78 -9.43 43.05
C LEU A 98 -7.91 -8.62 42.45
N LEU A 99 -8.53 -7.71 43.21
CA LEU A 99 -9.57 -6.83 42.73
C LEU A 99 -9.07 -5.95 41.56
N GLY A 100 -7.88 -5.34 41.73
CA GLY A 100 -7.22 -4.57 40.68
C GLY A 100 -6.98 -5.36 39.41
N GLY A 101 -6.58 -6.64 39.53
CA GLY A 101 -6.41 -7.56 38.41
C GLY A 101 -7.70 -7.82 37.65
N VAL A 102 -8.80 -8.08 38.38
CA VAL A 102 -10.14 -8.30 37.79
C VAL A 102 -10.59 -7.04 37.03
N VAL A 103 -10.52 -5.88 37.67
CA VAL A 103 -10.91 -4.59 37.04
C VAL A 103 -10.10 -4.33 35.78
N THR A 104 -8.78 -4.53 35.84
CA THR A 104 -7.90 -4.35 34.69
C THR A 104 -8.22 -5.31 33.54
N TYR A 105 -8.59 -6.56 33.85
CA TYR A 105 -9.00 -7.52 32.83
C TYR A 105 -10.21 -7.03 32.02
N PHE A 106 -11.24 -6.53 32.70
CA PHE A 106 -12.44 -6.01 32.04
C PHE A 106 -12.16 -4.73 31.23
N ILE A 107 -11.42 -3.79 31.82
CA ILE A 107 -11.06 -2.53 31.15
C ILE A 107 -10.20 -2.83 29.90
N SER A 108 -9.19 -3.67 30.02
CA SER A 108 -8.32 -4.06 28.91
C SER A 108 -9.10 -4.78 27.80
N GLY A 109 -10.06 -5.66 28.17
CA GLY A 109 -10.93 -6.33 27.22
C GLY A 109 -11.77 -5.36 26.39
N HIS A 110 -12.36 -4.38 27.06
CA HIS A 110 -13.17 -3.35 26.40
C HIS A 110 -12.31 -2.40 25.53
N ALA A 111 -11.18 -1.95 26.04
CA ALA A 111 -10.27 -1.06 25.31
C ALA A 111 -9.64 -1.70 24.07
N LEU A 112 -9.42 -3.02 24.06
CA LEU A 112 -8.84 -3.75 22.94
C LEU A 112 -9.88 -4.29 21.94
N ARG A 113 -11.17 -4.16 22.23
CA ARG A 113 -12.24 -4.63 21.34
C ARG A 113 -12.19 -4.00 19.94
N PRO A 114 -12.03 -2.68 19.78
CA PRO A 114 -11.98 -2.07 18.46
C PRO A 114 -10.80 -2.57 17.61
N ILE A 115 -9.67 -2.90 18.25
CA ILE A 115 -8.49 -3.44 17.54
C ILE A 115 -8.76 -4.86 17.02
N ARG A 116 -9.51 -5.68 17.77
CA ARG A 116 -9.90 -7.01 17.31
C ARG A 116 -10.87 -6.93 16.14
N GLU A 117 -11.92 -6.10 16.25
CA GLU A 117 -12.88 -5.88 15.17
C GLU A 117 -12.19 -5.38 13.88
N PHE A 118 -11.18 -4.53 14.04
CA PHE A 118 -10.33 -4.08 12.92
C PHE A 118 -9.52 -5.24 12.30
N SER A 119 -8.91 -6.08 13.14
CA SER A 119 -8.16 -7.25 12.69
C SER A 119 -9.02 -8.26 11.95
N ASP A 120 -10.22 -8.55 12.48
CA ASP A 120 -11.16 -9.50 11.90
C ASP A 120 -11.65 -9.01 10.53
N LYS A 121 -11.96 -7.71 10.40
CA LYS A 121 -12.33 -7.11 9.11
C LYS A 121 -11.20 -7.18 8.07
N ILE A 122 -9.94 -7.03 8.48
CA ILE A 122 -8.79 -7.19 7.57
C ILE A 122 -8.67 -8.64 7.08
N GLU A 123 -8.91 -9.63 7.96
CA GLU A 123 -8.78 -11.05 7.61
C GLU A 123 -9.88 -11.51 6.65
N GLU A 124 -11.05 -10.89 6.68
CA GLU A 124 -12.17 -11.20 5.79
C GLU A 124 -12.04 -10.58 4.39
N VAL A 125 -11.04 -9.73 4.15
CA VAL A 125 -10.87 -9.06 2.85
C VAL A 125 -10.51 -10.05 1.76
N GLN A 126 -11.33 -10.07 0.71
CA GLN A 126 -11.12 -10.82 -0.52
C GLN A 126 -11.31 -9.89 -1.72
N ALA A 127 -10.76 -10.27 -2.87
CA ALA A 127 -10.88 -9.50 -4.10
C ALA A 127 -12.35 -9.20 -4.52
N GLN A 128 -13.30 -10.02 -4.05
CA GLN A 128 -14.72 -9.89 -4.37
C GLN A 128 -15.51 -8.97 -3.43
N ASN A 129 -14.99 -8.67 -2.22
CA ASN A 129 -15.68 -7.88 -1.19
C ASN A 129 -14.94 -6.62 -0.74
N LEU A 130 -14.02 -6.11 -1.57
CA LEU A 130 -13.20 -4.93 -1.24
C LEU A 130 -14.03 -3.69 -0.85
N SER A 131 -15.17 -3.48 -1.54
CA SER A 131 -16.07 -2.34 -1.27
C SER A 131 -16.79 -2.46 0.08
N ASP A 132 -17.15 -3.70 0.49
CA ASP A 132 -17.92 -3.97 1.69
C ASP A 132 -17.03 -4.08 2.94
N SER A 133 -15.71 -4.19 2.74
CA SER A 133 -14.72 -4.33 3.81
C SER A 133 -14.21 -2.98 4.33
N ARG A 134 -14.85 -1.87 3.98
CA ARG A 134 -14.49 -0.54 4.50
C ARG A 134 -14.72 -0.45 6.00
N ILE A 135 -13.80 0.20 6.68
CA ILE A 135 -13.88 0.46 8.12
C ILE A 135 -14.58 1.80 8.31
N GLU A 136 -15.61 1.80 9.16
CA GLU A 136 -16.31 3.02 9.56
C GLU A 136 -15.43 3.90 10.45
N GLU A 137 -15.77 5.18 10.54
CA GLU A 137 -15.06 6.12 11.40
C GLU A 137 -15.11 5.67 12.86
N ASN A 138 -13.97 5.71 13.53
CA ASN A 138 -13.85 5.36 14.94
C ASN A 138 -13.59 6.62 15.78
N ASN A 139 -14.15 6.64 17.00
CA ASN A 139 -13.97 7.75 17.94
C ASN A 139 -12.55 7.84 18.51
N ILE A 140 -11.72 6.80 18.35
CA ILE A 140 -10.32 6.77 18.78
C ILE A 140 -9.46 7.31 17.64
N LYS A 141 -8.80 8.46 17.84
CA LYS A 141 -8.06 9.19 16.82
C LYS A 141 -7.04 8.35 16.06
N GLU A 142 -6.27 7.52 16.77
CA GLU A 142 -5.22 6.68 16.20
C GLU A 142 -5.82 5.56 15.32
N LEU A 143 -6.93 4.97 15.75
CA LEU A 143 -7.65 3.96 14.97
C LEU A 143 -8.37 4.56 13.78
N ASN A 144 -8.88 5.79 13.90
CA ASN A 144 -9.52 6.49 12.78
C ASN A 144 -8.49 6.79 11.67
N GLN A 145 -7.30 7.26 12.03
CA GLN A 145 -6.23 7.51 11.06
C GLN A 145 -5.76 6.21 10.35
N LEU A 146 -5.68 5.12 11.10
CA LEU A 146 -5.39 3.79 10.55
C LEU A 146 -6.51 3.33 9.60
N GLY A 147 -7.78 3.52 9.98
CA GLY A 147 -8.96 3.22 9.16
C GLY A 147 -8.97 3.98 7.84
N ILE A 148 -8.67 5.29 7.87
CA ILE A 148 -8.55 6.12 6.65
C ILE A 148 -7.45 5.59 5.73
N SER A 149 -6.28 5.28 6.28
CA SER A 149 -5.16 4.75 5.50
C SER A 149 -5.48 3.39 4.89
N TYR A 150 -6.16 2.52 5.64
CA TYR A 150 -6.63 1.22 5.19
C TYR A 150 -7.68 1.35 4.08
N ASN A 151 -8.70 2.19 4.26
CA ASN A 151 -9.73 2.44 3.24
C ASN A 151 -9.13 2.96 1.93
N LYS A 152 -8.13 3.85 2.02
CA LYS A 152 -7.39 4.34 0.84
C LYS A 152 -6.59 3.23 0.16
N MET A 153 -6.03 2.29 0.91
CA MET A 153 -5.36 1.11 0.36
C MET A 153 -6.36 0.19 -0.35
N LEU A 154 -7.53 -0.07 0.26
CA LEU A 154 -8.61 -0.85 -0.35
C LEU A 154 -9.11 -0.24 -1.65
N GLU A 155 -9.29 1.07 -1.71
CA GLU A 155 -9.70 1.80 -2.91
C GLU A 155 -8.70 1.60 -4.04
N ARG A 156 -7.40 1.79 -3.77
CA ARG A 156 -6.34 1.55 -4.75
C ARG A 156 -6.30 0.09 -5.22
N LEU A 157 -6.53 -0.85 -4.32
CA LEU A 157 -6.56 -2.28 -4.64
C LEU A 157 -7.78 -2.62 -5.49
N SER A 158 -8.95 -2.07 -5.15
CA SER A 158 -10.18 -2.21 -5.94
C SER A 158 -10.02 -1.69 -7.37
N ASP A 159 -9.46 -0.48 -7.51
CA ASP A 159 -9.19 0.12 -8.81
C ASP A 159 -8.22 -0.75 -9.64
N ALA A 160 -7.17 -1.28 -8.99
CA ALA A 160 -6.21 -2.16 -9.66
C ALA A 160 -6.84 -3.48 -10.14
N PHE A 161 -7.69 -4.10 -9.32
CA PHE A 161 -8.42 -5.32 -9.71
C PHE A 161 -9.44 -5.05 -10.83
N GLU A 162 -10.17 -3.94 -10.77
CA GLU A 162 -11.12 -3.59 -11.83
C GLU A 162 -10.41 -3.31 -13.16
N MET A 163 -9.29 -2.57 -13.14
CA MET A 163 -8.45 -2.39 -14.32
C MET A 163 -7.92 -3.71 -14.87
N GLN A 164 -7.46 -4.62 -14.00
CA GLN A 164 -6.97 -5.95 -14.41
C GLN A 164 -8.09 -6.80 -15.01
N ARG A 165 -9.29 -6.77 -14.44
CA ARG A 165 -10.46 -7.48 -14.93
C ARG A 165 -10.88 -6.98 -16.31
N GLN A 166 -10.96 -5.65 -16.49
CA GLN A 166 -11.28 -5.03 -17.77
C GLN A 166 -10.21 -5.34 -18.81
N PHE A 167 -8.93 -5.28 -18.45
CA PHE A 167 -7.83 -5.66 -19.32
C PHE A 167 -7.96 -7.10 -19.81
N THR A 168 -8.19 -8.05 -18.91
CA THR A 168 -8.33 -9.47 -19.26
C THR A 168 -9.55 -9.72 -20.16
N ALA A 169 -10.68 -9.09 -19.84
CA ALA A 169 -11.91 -9.23 -20.64
C ALA A 169 -11.73 -8.65 -22.05
N ASN A 170 -11.12 -7.46 -22.16
CA ASN A 170 -10.84 -6.83 -23.44
C ASN A 170 -9.82 -7.62 -24.26
N ALA A 171 -8.76 -8.14 -23.63
CA ALA A 171 -7.78 -9.02 -24.30
C ALA A 171 -8.45 -10.26 -24.88
N ALA A 172 -9.28 -10.94 -24.08
CA ALA A 172 -10.01 -12.12 -24.54
C ALA A 172 -10.95 -11.80 -25.72
N HIS A 173 -11.63 -10.64 -25.68
CA HIS A 173 -12.53 -10.21 -26.76
C HIS A 173 -11.77 -9.88 -28.04
N GLU A 174 -10.67 -9.12 -27.92
CA GLU A 174 -9.84 -8.71 -29.08
C GLU A 174 -9.05 -9.89 -29.70
N LEU A 175 -8.74 -10.94 -28.91
CA LEU A 175 -8.18 -12.19 -29.45
C LEU A 175 -9.23 -13.06 -30.15
N ARG A 176 -10.45 -13.12 -29.63
CA ARG A 176 -11.53 -13.95 -30.20
C ARG A 176 -11.95 -13.49 -31.60
N THR A 177 -11.98 -12.18 -31.83
CA THR A 177 -12.46 -11.60 -33.11
C THR A 177 -11.63 -12.05 -34.31
N PRO A 178 -10.28 -11.91 -34.34
CA PRO A 178 -9.47 -12.37 -35.47
C PRO A 178 -9.52 -13.89 -35.63
N LEU A 179 -9.58 -14.67 -34.53
CA LEU A 179 -9.73 -16.11 -34.59
C LEU A 179 -11.05 -16.51 -35.27
N ALA A 180 -12.17 -15.87 -34.91
CA ALA A 180 -13.46 -16.14 -35.53
C ALA A 180 -13.47 -15.73 -37.02
N LEU A 181 -12.81 -14.63 -37.39
CA LEU A 181 -12.69 -14.20 -38.77
C LEU A 181 -11.89 -15.22 -39.61
N MET A 182 -10.75 -15.72 -39.09
CA MET A 182 -9.97 -16.78 -39.75
C MET A 182 -10.81 -18.06 -39.93
N GLN A 183 -11.55 -18.46 -38.89
CA GLN A 183 -12.40 -19.66 -38.97
C GLN A 183 -13.48 -19.49 -40.05
N VAL A 184 -14.20 -18.38 -40.08
CA VAL A 184 -15.23 -18.11 -41.09
C VAL A 184 -14.64 -18.14 -42.52
N GLN A 185 -13.45 -17.55 -42.72
CA GLN A 185 -12.80 -17.56 -44.03
C GLN A 185 -12.41 -18.97 -44.47
N LEU A 186 -11.88 -19.78 -43.56
CA LEU A 186 -11.56 -21.19 -43.85
C LEU A 186 -12.82 -22.02 -44.13
N ASP A 187 -13.90 -21.78 -43.38
CA ASP A 187 -15.17 -22.47 -43.58
C ASP A 187 -15.80 -22.09 -44.94
N LEU A 188 -15.75 -20.83 -45.32
CA LEU A 188 -16.19 -20.36 -46.64
C LEU A 188 -15.37 -20.98 -47.76
N TYR A 189 -14.05 -21.01 -47.62
CA TYR A 189 -13.15 -21.64 -48.56
C TYR A 189 -13.45 -23.13 -48.74
N ASN A 190 -13.66 -23.85 -47.63
CA ASN A 190 -13.95 -25.28 -47.63
C ASN A 190 -15.36 -25.63 -48.20
N SER A 191 -16.31 -24.68 -48.06
CA SER A 191 -17.69 -24.88 -48.56
C SER A 191 -17.89 -24.43 -50.00
N ALA A 192 -16.91 -23.77 -50.62
CA ALA A 192 -16.96 -23.34 -52.00
C ALA A 192 -17.00 -24.56 -52.95
N THR A 193 -17.98 -24.62 -53.87
CA THR A 193 -18.24 -25.74 -54.79
C THR A 193 -17.16 -25.86 -55.89
N HIS A 194 -16.20 -24.98 -55.95
CA HIS A 194 -15.11 -24.95 -56.91
C HIS A 194 -13.77 -24.75 -56.20
N PRO A 195 -13.18 -25.80 -55.61
CA PRO A 195 -11.83 -25.73 -55.10
C PRO A 195 -10.86 -25.73 -56.29
N GLY A 196 -10.26 -24.58 -56.56
CA GLY A 196 -9.24 -24.46 -57.61
C GLY A 196 -9.15 -23.14 -58.33
N ASN A 197 -9.86 -22.10 -57.90
CA ASN A 197 -9.59 -20.76 -58.39
C ASN A 197 -8.40 -20.17 -57.58
N ASP A 198 -7.21 -20.06 -58.19
CA ASP A 198 -5.98 -19.58 -57.57
C ASP A 198 -6.18 -18.20 -56.92
N ALA A 199 -7.08 -17.37 -57.46
CA ALA A 199 -7.40 -16.06 -56.91
C ALA A 199 -8.09 -16.11 -55.56
N ASP A 200 -9.09 -16.97 -55.36
CA ASP A 200 -9.84 -17.15 -54.10
C ASP A 200 -8.96 -17.77 -52.99
N THR A 201 -8.11 -18.72 -53.42
CA THR A 201 -7.10 -19.32 -52.53
C THR A 201 -6.10 -18.29 -52.03
N LEU A 202 -5.55 -17.48 -52.92
CA LEU A 202 -4.60 -16.40 -52.58
C LEU A 202 -5.25 -15.36 -51.66
N GLN A 203 -6.50 -14.98 -51.91
CA GLN A 203 -7.23 -14.02 -51.06
C GLN A 203 -7.46 -14.57 -49.64
N THR A 204 -7.87 -15.83 -49.53
CA THR A 204 -8.08 -16.50 -48.24
C THR A 204 -6.77 -16.59 -47.45
N ILE A 205 -5.68 -17.04 -48.10
CA ILE A 205 -4.36 -17.11 -47.46
C ILE A 205 -3.93 -15.71 -46.98
N LYS A 206 -4.08 -14.67 -47.80
CA LYS A 206 -3.73 -13.30 -47.44
C LYS A 206 -4.52 -12.83 -46.21
N MET A 207 -5.83 -13.03 -46.16
CA MET A 207 -6.66 -12.65 -45.04
C MET A 207 -6.28 -13.38 -43.73
N VAL A 208 -6.05 -14.72 -43.83
CA VAL A 208 -5.61 -15.54 -42.69
C VAL A 208 -4.25 -15.07 -42.17
N THR A 209 -3.30 -14.77 -43.08
CA THR A 209 -1.99 -14.27 -42.73
C THR A 209 -2.07 -12.88 -42.02
N GLU A 210 -2.88 -11.96 -42.55
CA GLU A 210 -3.09 -10.65 -41.92
C GLU A 210 -3.68 -10.76 -40.52
N GLN A 211 -4.64 -11.67 -40.28
CA GLN A 211 -5.20 -11.89 -38.96
C GLN A 211 -4.20 -12.54 -38.00
N ASN A 212 -3.40 -13.50 -38.49
CA ASN A 212 -2.34 -14.14 -37.73
C ASN A 212 -1.27 -13.14 -37.30
N ASP A 213 -0.82 -12.25 -38.22
CA ASP A 213 0.14 -11.20 -37.90
C ASP A 213 -0.40 -10.21 -36.86
N LYS A 214 -1.69 -9.89 -36.93
CA LYS A 214 -2.37 -9.08 -35.92
C LYS A 214 -2.37 -9.75 -34.56
N LEU A 215 -2.69 -11.06 -34.49
CA LEU A 215 -2.62 -11.84 -33.25
C LEU A 215 -1.22 -11.86 -32.66
N ASN A 216 -0.21 -12.15 -33.50
CA ASN A 216 1.19 -12.17 -33.07
C ASN A 216 1.63 -10.84 -32.46
N ARG A 217 1.30 -9.71 -33.12
CA ARG A 217 1.57 -8.38 -32.55
C ARG A 217 0.87 -8.16 -31.22
N MET A 218 -0.38 -8.59 -31.09
CA MET A 218 -1.14 -8.46 -29.84
C MET A 218 -0.51 -9.28 -28.72
N VAL A 219 -0.22 -10.55 -28.96
CA VAL A 219 0.43 -11.43 -27.95
C VAL A 219 1.78 -10.88 -27.55
N LYS A 220 2.59 -10.41 -28.51
CA LYS A 220 3.89 -9.78 -28.20
C LYS A 220 3.72 -8.57 -27.28
N THR A 221 2.78 -7.67 -27.58
CA THR A 221 2.54 -6.48 -26.74
C THR A 221 2.04 -6.84 -25.33
N LEU A 222 1.18 -7.89 -25.21
CA LEU A 222 0.71 -8.38 -23.92
C LEU A 222 1.84 -8.98 -23.08
N LEU A 223 2.76 -9.73 -23.71
CA LEU A 223 3.96 -10.25 -23.05
C LEU A 223 4.88 -9.11 -22.62
N ASP A 224 5.11 -8.14 -23.50
CA ASP A 224 5.89 -6.95 -23.17
C ASP A 224 5.34 -6.21 -21.94
N MET A 225 4.02 -6.07 -21.84
CA MET A 225 3.37 -5.45 -20.67
C MET A 225 3.53 -6.30 -19.39
N SER A 226 3.54 -7.63 -19.51
CA SER A 226 3.73 -8.53 -18.38
C SER A 226 5.17 -8.51 -17.84
N GLU A 227 6.15 -8.34 -18.72
CA GLU A 227 7.57 -8.42 -18.40
C GLU A 227 8.16 -7.07 -17.90
N LEU A 228 7.44 -5.96 -18.05
CA LEU A 228 7.93 -4.61 -17.70
C LEU A 228 8.53 -4.50 -16.29
N GLN A 229 8.04 -5.28 -15.33
CA GLN A 229 8.49 -5.23 -13.94
C GLN A 229 9.78 -6.03 -13.70
N THR A 230 10.11 -6.98 -14.58
CA THR A 230 11.24 -7.90 -14.43
C THR A 230 12.48 -7.47 -15.22
N VAL A 231 12.31 -6.56 -16.19
CA VAL A 231 13.42 -6.07 -17.02
C VAL A 231 14.33 -5.15 -16.19
N GLY A 232 15.66 -5.39 -16.27
CA GLY A 232 16.68 -4.52 -15.65
C GLY A 232 16.62 -3.10 -16.23
N ARG A 233 16.93 -2.10 -15.40
CA ARG A 233 16.85 -0.66 -15.73
C ARG A 233 18.11 0.10 -15.34
N ASP A 234 19.26 -0.56 -15.44
CA ASP A 234 20.54 -0.03 -14.97
C ASP A 234 21.45 0.38 -16.15
N ASP A 235 20.94 0.32 -17.38
CA ASP A 235 21.70 0.67 -18.58
C ASP A 235 21.86 2.20 -18.68
N LYS A 236 23.04 2.64 -19.16
CA LYS A 236 23.24 4.02 -19.54
C LYS A 236 22.75 4.22 -20.98
N ILE A 237 21.64 4.91 -21.12
CA ILE A 237 20.94 5.14 -22.38
C ILE A 237 21.36 6.47 -22.98
N VAL A 238 21.69 6.47 -24.27
CA VAL A 238 21.96 7.65 -25.10
C VAL A 238 20.75 7.81 -26.03
N LEU A 239 19.90 8.80 -25.79
CA LEU A 239 18.58 8.90 -26.44
C LEU A 239 18.69 9.23 -27.94
N ASP A 240 19.68 9.96 -28.38
CA ASP A 240 19.89 10.26 -29.81
C ASP A 240 20.12 8.98 -30.62
N ALA A 241 20.94 8.04 -30.10
CA ALA A 241 21.20 6.76 -30.76
C ALA A 241 19.89 5.92 -30.89
N ILE A 242 19.08 5.84 -29.83
CA ILE A 242 17.79 5.15 -29.90
C ILE A 242 16.83 5.82 -30.89
N VAL A 243 16.78 7.15 -30.90
CA VAL A 243 15.91 7.87 -31.82
C VAL A 243 16.35 7.63 -33.26
N GLU A 244 17.65 7.69 -33.57
CA GLU A 244 18.18 7.41 -34.89
C GLU A 244 17.83 5.99 -35.34
N GLU A 245 18.02 4.98 -34.49
CA GLU A 245 17.69 3.59 -34.77
C GLU A 245 16.17 3.42 -35.05
N VAL A 246 15.30 3.98 -34.24
CA VAL A 246 13.85 3.92 -34.43
C VAL A 246 13.42 4.63 -35.72
N LEU A 247 13.99 5.79 -36.02
CA LEU A 247 13.66 6.50 -37.25
C LEU A 247 14.11 5.71 -38.49
N ALA A 248 15.26 5.04 -38.43
CA ALA A 248 15.73 4.16 -39.51
C ALA A 248 14.81 2.97 -39.71
N ASP A 249 14.39 2.30 -38.62
CA ASP A 249 13.49 1.15 -38.68
C ASP A 249 12.10 1.50 -39.21
N LEU A 250 11.61 2.71 -38.95
CA LEU A 250 10.29 3.17 -39.37
C LEU A 250 10.31 3.96 -40.70
N GLU A 251 11.47 4.25 -41.28
CA GLU A 251 11.62 4.94 -42.58
C GLU A 251 10.83 4.28 -43.71
N PRO A 252 10.84 2.93 -43.90
CA PRO A 252 10.04 2.29 -44.94
C PRO A 252 8.52 2.54 -44.78
N LEU A 253 8.02 2.49 -43.54
CA LEU A 253 6.60 2.75 -43.24
C LEU A 253 6.24 4.23 -43.50
N ALA A 254 7.14 5.15 -43.19
CA ALA A 254 6.94 6.57 -43.44
C ALA A 254 6.95 6.89 -44.94
N GLN A 255 7.85 6.27 -45.72
CA GLN A 255 7.92 6.42 -47.19
C GLN A 255 6.66 5.90 -47.87
N GLU A 256 6.12 4.74 -47.45
CA GLU A 256 4.85 4.19 -47.97
C GLU A 256 3.71 5.20 -47.85
N LYS A 257 3.70 5.99 -46.75
CA LYS A 257 2.66 7.01 -46.47
C LYS A 257 3.06 8.42 -46.94
N ASN A 258 4.22 8.62 -47.55
CA ASN A 258 4.77 9.91 -47.89
C ASN A 258 4.89 10.88 -46.71
N ILE A 259 5.41 10.40 -45.57
CA ILE A 259 5.58 11.16 -44.33
C ILE A 259 7.06 11.42 -44.10
N LYS A 260 7.42 12.66 -43.75
CA LYS A 260 8.80 13.05 -43.47
C LYS A 260 9.13 12.79 -42.00
N LEU A 261 10.19 12.02 -41.73
CA LEU A 261 10.75 11.83 -40.40
C LEU A 261 11.88 12.83 -40.12
N ILE A 262 11.92 13.43 -38.95
CA ILE A 262 12.95 14.41 -38.53
C ILE A 262 13.35 14.11 -37.07
N GLY A 263 14.64 13.80 -36.87
CA GLY A 263 15.28 13.77 -35.55
C GLY A 263 15.94 15.13 -35.22
N LYS A 264 15.69 15.63 -34.01
CA LYS A 264 16.32 16.84 -33.46
C LYS A 264 16.79 16.54 -32.04
N CYS A 265 17.80 15.73 -31.88
CA CYS A 265 18.31 15.30 -30.61
C CYS A 265 19.55 16.10 -30.20
N GLU A 266 19.57 16.53 -28.95
CA GLU A 266 20.74 17.05 -28.26
C GLU A 266 21.28 15.91 -27.37
N ASP A 267 22.51 16.06 -26.85
CA ASP A 267 23.10 15.10 -25.91
C ASP A 267 22.17 14.89 -24.70
N ALA A 268 21.44 13.81 -24.69
CA ALA A 268 20.52 13.44 -23.61
C ALA A 268 20.80 12.00 -23.15
N THR A 269 21.23 11.87 -21.89
CA THR A 269 21.53 10.55 -21.30
C THR A 269 20.68 10.29 -20.05
N MET A 270 20.23 9.06 -19.88
CA MET A 270 19.49 8.62 -18.70
C MET A 270 19.91 7.20 -18.28
N ILE A 271 19.53 6.81 -17.09
CA ILE A 271 19.63 5.42 -16.62
C ILE A 271 18.25 4.78 -16.79
N GLY A 272 18.20 3.59 -17.38
CA GLY A 272 16.94 2.88 -17.63
C GLY A 272 17.17 1.57 -18.37
N SER A 273 16.12 1.07 -19.04
CA SER A 273 16.21 -0.10 -19.91
C SER A 273 16.23 0.33 -21.37
N ASP A 274 17.30 0.01 -22.08
CA ASP A 274 17.48 0.30 -23.50
C ASP A 274 16.33 -0.23 -24.36
N ILE A 275 15.97 -1.49 -24.14
CA ILE A 275 14.86 -2.17 -24.84
C ILE A 275 13.53 -1.46 -24.60
N LEU A 276 13.25 -1.04 -23.38
CA LEU A 276 11.97 -0.39 -23.05
C LEU A 276 11.90 1.02 -23.62
N ILE A 277 12.97 1.78 -23.58
CA ILE A 277 13.01 3.13 -24.16
C ILE A 277 12.93 3.07 -25.68
N TYR A 278 13.60 2.11 -26.33
CA TYR A 278 13.41 1.83 -27.75
C TYR A 278 11.94 1.58 -28.09
N ARG A 279 11.25 0.69 -27.35
CA ARG A 279 9.83 0.39 -27.54
C ARG A 279 8.94 1.60 -27.33
N LEU A 280 9.25 2.45 -26.37
CA LEU A 280 8.52 3.70 -26.12
C LEU A 280 8.60 4.62 -27.34
N VAL A 281 9.81 4.89 -27.82
CA VAL A 281 10.03 5.76 -28.98
C VAL A 281 9.36 5.16 -30.22
N TYR A 282 9.56 3.87 -30.46
CA TYR A 282 8.96 3.13 -31.58
C TYR A 282 7.44 3.28 -31.61
N ASN A 283 6.76 3.01 -30.47
CA ASN A 283 5.28 3.11 -30.40
C ASN A 283 4.78 4.55 -30.64
N LEU A 284 5.47 5.56 -30.10
CA LEU A 284 5.09 6.95 -30.31
C LEU A 284 5.27 7.37 -31.78
N VAL A 285 6.40 7.04 -32.40
CA VAL A 285 6.70 7.39 -33.80
C VAL A 285 5.79 6.60 -34.75
N GLU A 286 5.59 5.28 -34.53
CA GLU A 286 4.69 4.46 -35.32
C GLU A 286 3.25 5.02 -35.29
N ASN A 287 2.75 5.44 -34.12
CA ASN A 287 1.45 6.09 -34.01
C ASN A 287 1.42 7.43 -34.75
N ALA A 288 2.45 8.24 -34.65
CA ALA A 288 2.57 9.51 -35.35
C ALA A 288 2.57 9.34 -36.89
N ILE A 289 3.11 8.25 -37.42
CA ILE A 289 3.05 7.89 -38.84
C ILE A 289 1.65 7.35 -39.20
N LYS A 290 1.06 6.46 -38.39
CA LYS A 290 -0.24 5.83 -38.69
C LYS A 290 -1.39 6.83 -38.77
N TYR A 291 -1.41 7.82 -37.90
CA TYR A 291 -2.50 8.80 -37.78
C TYR A 291 -2.19 10.14 -38.44
N ASN A 292 -1.12 10.21 -39.24
CA ASN A 292 -0.76 11.41 -40.02
C ASN A 292 -1.54 11.52 -41.32
N HIS A 293 -1.40 12.69 -41.95
CA HIS A 293 -1.87 12.95 -43.31
C HIS A 293 -0.76 12.67 -44.34
N PRO A 294 -1.08 12.33 -45.59
CA PRO A 294 -0.08 12.28 -46.64
C PRO A 294 0.67 13.61 -46.76
N LEU A 295 1.96 13.55 -47.01
CA LEU A 295 2.89 14.70 -47.03
C LEU A 295 3.04 15.38 -45.66
N GLY A 296 2.65 14.72 -44.59
CA GLY A 296 2.83 15.17 -43.21
C GLY A 296 4.27 14.96 -42.70
N GLN A 297 4.49 15.37 -41.47
CA GLN A 297 5.79 15.31 -40.82
C GLN A 297 5.68 14.73 -39.42
N VAL A 298 6.67 13.97 -39.01
CA VAL A 298 6.89 13.55 -37.62
C VAL A 298 8.25 14.08 -37.18
N THR A 299 8.26 14.80 -36.06
CA THR A 299 9.48 15.34 -35.47
C THR A 299 9.71 14.73 -34.10
N VAL A 300 10.86 14.08 -33.91
CA VAL A 300 11.29 13.57 -32.61
C VAL A 300 12.35 14.49 -32.05
N THR A 301 12.17 14.97 -30.83
CA THR A 301 13.11 15.85 -30.14
C THR A 301 13.51 15.24 -28.83
N ALA A 302 14.80 15.11 -28.57
CA ALA A 302 15.32 14.69 -27.27
C ALA A 302 16.32 15.73 -26.75
N TYR A 303 16.20 16.12 -25.49
CA TYR A 303 17.11 17.08 -24.87
C TYR A 303 17.16 16.90 -23.36
N GLN A 304 18.26 17.35 -22.77
CA GLN A 304 18.40 17.34 -21.30
C GLN A 304 18.33 18.78 -20.77
N ARG A 305 17.51 19.00 -19.77
CA ARG A 305 17.41 20.28 -19.09
C ARG A 305 17.51 20.09 -17.59
N LYS A 306 18.55 20.65 -16.99
CA LYS A 306 18.87 20.45 -15.55
C LYS A 306 19.12 18.97 -15.28
N LYS A 307 18.28 18.35 -14.40
CA LYS A 307 18.38 16.95 -14.01
C LYS A 307 17.39 16.04 -14.76
N HIS A 308 16.59 16.59 -15.64
CA HIS A 308 15.53 15.86 -16.33
C HIS A 308 15.85 15.74 -17.81
N VAL A 309 15.48 14.59 -18.35
CA VAL A 309 15.55 14.28 -19.76
C VAL A 309 14.16 14.39 -20.37
N TYR A 310 14.05 15.00 -21.51
CA TYR A 310 12.81 15.23 -22.23
C TYR A 310 12.88 14.56 -23.59
N LEU A 311 11.82 13.83 -23.92
CA LEU A 311 11.58 13.25 -25.23
C LEU A 311 10.23 13.78 -25.73
N SER A 312 10.19 14.28 -26.95
CA SER A 312 8.95 14.78 -27.56
C SER A 312 8.80 14.21 -28.97
N VAL A 313 7.61 13.69 -29.26
CA VAL A 313 7.20 13.25 -30.59
C VAL A 313 6.04 14.12 -31.05
N GLU A 314 6.27 14.92 -32.11
CA GLU A 314 5.28 15.83 -32.70
C GLU A 314 4.88 15.31 -34.08
N ASP A 315 3.56 15.19 -34.34
CA ASP A 315 3.02 14.89 -35.64
C ASP A 315 2.17 16.04 -36.19
N THR A 316 1.94 16.03 -37.51
CA THR A 316 1.03 16.97 -38.19
C THR A 316 -0.31 16.34 -38.56
N GLY A 317 -0.70 15.24 -37.84
CA GLY A 317 -1.88 14.45 -38.17
C GLY A 317 -3.20 15.02 -37.64
N SER A 318 -4.17 14.15 -37.43
CA SER A 318 -5.55 14.53 -37.06
C SER A 318 -5.71 15.07 -35.62
N GLY A 319 -4.67 14.92 -34.79
CA GLY A 319 -4.71 15.33 -33.39
C GLY A 319 -5.60 14.44 -32.51
N ILE A 320 -5.54 14.70 -31.19
CA ILE A 320 -6.34 14.02 -30.18
C ILE A 320 -7.22 15.04 -29.45
N PRO A 321 -8.56 14.86 -29.45
CA PRO A 321 -9.48 15.71 -28.69
C PRO A 321 -9.10 15.80 -27.21
N LYS A 322 -9.25 16.97 -26.61
CA LYS A 322 -8.83 17.22 -25.22
C LYS A 322 -9.47 16.24 -24.23
N GLU A 323 -10.73 15.92 -24.44
CA GLU A 323 -11.55 15.06 -23.57
C GLU A 323 -11.09 13.59 -23.59
N LEU A 324 -10.32 13.19 -24.61
CA LEU A 324 -9.85 11.81 -24.79
C LEU A 324 -8.39 11.61 -24.46
N ARG A 325 -7.64 12.68 -24.14
CA ARG A 325 -6.17 12.61 -23.92
C ARG A 325 -5.74 11.71 -22.79
N ASP A 326 -6.52 11.65 -21.72
CA ASP A 326 -6.23 10.76 -20.60
C ASP A 326 -6.61 9.30 -20.93
N ARG A 327 -7.65 9.14 -21.74
CA ARG A 327 -8.19 7.83 -22.09
C ARG A 327 -7.42 7.09 -23.18
N VAL A 328 -6.67 7.80 -24.03
CA VAL A 328 -5.86 7.14 -25.09
C VAL A 328 -4.75 6.24 -24.53
N PHE A 329 -4.43 6.37 -23.25
CA PHE A 329 -3.51 5.51 -22.54
C PHE A 329 -4.19 4.29 -21.88
N GLU A 330 -5.53 4.21 -21.90
CA GLU A 330 -6.25 3.02 -21.44
C GLU A 330 -6.01 1.86 -22.41
N PRO A 331 -5.71 0.64 -21.91
CA PRO A 331 -5.56 -0.52 -22.77
C PRO A 331 -6.82 -0.75 -23.64
N PHE A 332 -6.60 -1.06 -24.94
CA PHE A 332 -7.66 -1.31 -25.95
C PHE A 332 -8.52 -0.07 -26.28
N PHE A 333 -8.24 1.10 -25.71
CA PHE A 333 -8.95 2.32 -26.05
C PHE A 333 -8.55 2.82 -27.45
N ARG A 334 -9.53 3.34 -28.19
CA ARG A 334 -9.36 3.90 -29.54
C ARG A 334 -10.30 5.07 -29.74
N VAL A 335 -9.78 6.19 -30.26
CA VAL A 335 -10.56 7.42 -30.52
C VAL A 335 -11.65 7.16 -31.56
N ASP A 336 -11.33 6.40 -32.61
CA ASP A 336 -12.27 6.01 -33.68
C ASP A 336 -12.13 4.50 -33.95
N LYS A 337 -13.19 3.74 -33.60
CA LYS A 337 -13.21 2.28 -33.74
C LYS A 337 -13.24 1.81 -35.20
N SER A 338 -13.81 2.61 -36.12
CA SER A 338 -13.95 2.23 -37.54
C SER A 338 -12.64 2.45 -38.30
N ARG A 339 -12.13 3.66 -38.28
CA ARG A 339 -10.90 4.06 -38.99
C ARG A 339 -9.65 3.33 -38.48
N SER A 340 -9.58 3.06 -37.20
CA SER A 340 -8.44 2.38 -36.61
C SER A 340 -8.46 0.86 -36.80
N ARG A 341 -9.60 0.24 -37.23
CA ARG A 341 -9.60 -1.18 -37.67
C ARG A 341 -8.87 -1.35 -38.98
N GLU A 342 -9.04 -0.43 -39.90
CA GLU A 342 -8.34 -0.42 -41.20
C GLU A 342 -6.83 -0.22 -41.03
N LEU A 343 -6.41 0.57 -40.02
CA LEU A 343 -5.00 0.83 -39.70
C LEU A 343 -4.36 -0.26 -38.82
N GLY A 344 -5.07 -1.34 -38.49
CA GLY A 344 -4.50 -2.51 -37.79
C GLY A 344 -4.10 -2.31 -36.33
N GLY A 345 -4.45 -1.19 -35.72
CA GLY A 345 -4.07 -0.88 -34.33
C GLY A 345 -4.93 -1.66 -33.30
N VAL A 346 -4.34 -2.20 -32.25
CA VAL A 346 -5.01 -2.95 -31.18
C VAL A 346 -5.40 -2.05 -30.00
N GLY A 347 -4.82 -0.85 -29.92
CA GLY A 347 -5.02 0.06 -28.79
C GLY A 347 -4.19 -0.28 -27.55
N LEU A 348 -3.09 -1.01 -27.71
CA LEU A 348 -2.17 -1.38 -26.62
C LEU A 348 -0.88 -0.54 -26.62
N GLY A 349 -0.48 0.05 -27.75
CA GLY A 349 0.81 0.74 -27.87
C GLY A 349 0.96 1.92 -26.91
N LEU A 350 -0.05 2.80 -26.80
CA LEU A 350 0.01 3.94 -25.88
C LEU A 350 -0.12 3.52 -24.41
N ALA A 351 -0.85 2.44 -24.12
CA ALA A 351 -0.89 1.84 -22.78
C ALA A 351 0.48 1.33 -22.37
N LEU A 352 1.19 0.63 -23.28
CA LEU A 352 2.58 0.20 -23.08
C LEU A 352 3.51 1.40 -22.84
N VAL A 353 3.40 2.46 -23.64
CA VAL A 353 4.17 3.71 -23.45
C VAL A 353 3.97 4.28 -22.05
N ARG A 354 2.73 4.38 -21.56
CA ARG A 354 2.43 4.89 -20.21
C ARG A 354 3.07 4.03 -19.12
N GLU A 355 3.01 2.70 -19.26
CA GLU A 355 3.64 1.79 -18.30
C GLU A 355 5.17 1.88 -18.33
N ILE A 356 5.79 1.99 -19.51
CA ILE A 356 7.23 2.19 -19.61
C ILE A 356 7.66 3.50 -18.93
N VAL A 357 6.92 4.59 -19.15
CA VAL A 357 7.19 5.88 -18.48
C VAL A 357 7.05 5.72 -16.97
N ARG A 358 6.02 5.00 -16.49
CA ARG A 358 5.76 4.78 -15.06
C ARG A 358 6.88 3.99 -14.38
N VAL A 359 7.39 2.92 -15.02
CA VAL A 359 8.46 2.11 -14.42
C VAL A 359 9.83 2.80 -14.44
N HIS A 360 9.96 3.90 -15.20
CA HIS A 360 11.13 4.78 -15.18
C HIS A 360 10.89 6.07 -14.37
N ASP A 361 9.87 6.10 -13.48
CA ASP A 361 9.51 7.25 -12.63
C ASP A 361 9.29 8.55 -13.40
N GLY A 362 8.93 8.43 -14.69
CA GLY A 362 8.69 9.56 -15.58
C GLY A 362 7.23 10.04 -15.60
N SER A 363 6.98 11.03 -16.43
CA SER A 363 5.63 11.53 -16.73
C SER A 363 5.46 11.75 -18.22
N ILE A 364 4.23 11.52 -18.72
CA ILE A 364 3.85 11.76 -20.11
C ILE A 364 2.65 12.68 -20.17
N CYS A 365 2.67 13.64 -21.11
CA CYS A 365 1.54 14.50 -21.39
C CYS A 365 1.30 14.67 -22.89
N ILE A 366 0.07 15.02 -23.27
CA ILE A 366 -0.35 15.26 -24.64
C ILE A 366 -0.68 16.74 -24.81
N LYS A 367 -0.08 17.35 -25.81
CA LYS A 367 -0.33 18.76 -26.21
C LYS A 367 -0.85 18.81 -27.65
N SER A 368 -1.54 19.87 -28.01
CA SER A 368 -1.88 20.13 -29.42
C SER A 368 -0.65 20.68 -30.16
N GLY A 369 -0.36 20.14 -31.32
CA GLY A 369 0.63 20.69 -32.23
C GLY A 369 0.21 22.05 -32.78
N LYS A 370 1.16 22.83 -33.24
CA LYS A 370 0.94 24.18 -33.82
C LYS A 370 0.11 24.15 -35.09
N THR A 371 0.18 23.06 -35.83
CA THR A 371 -0.49 22.86 -37.12
C THR A 371 -1.70 21.92 -37.06
N GLY A 372 -2.19 21.59 -35.85
CA GLY A 372 -3.37 20.76 -35.62
C GLY A 372 -3.07 19.32 -35.19
N GLY A 373 -1.86 18.80 -35.27
CA GLY A 373 -1.45 17.46 -34.87
C GLY A 373 -1.31 17.26 -33.35
N THR A 374 -0.61 16.20 -32.96
CA THR A 374 -0.37 15.83 -31.57
C THR A 374 1.09 15.99 -31.18
N ILE A 375 1.34 16.41 -29.95
CA ILE A 375 2.66 16.37 -29.32
C ILE A 375 2.56 15.47 -28.10
N PHE A 376 3.28 14.35 -28.09
CA PHE A 376 3.56 13.57 -26.90
C PHE A 376 4.85 14.06 -26.27
N GLU A 377 4.82 14.46 -25.03
CA GLU A 377 5.98 14.92 -24.28
C GLU A 377 6.18 14.02 -23.05
N VAL A 378 7.35 13.37 -23.02
CA VAL A 378 7.78 12.50 -21.92
C VAL A 378 8.90 13.20 -21.16
N LYS A 379 8.86 13.11 -19.85
CA LYS A 379 9.87 13.65 -18.95
C LYS A 379 10.33 12.52 -18.00
N PHE A 380 11.63 12.30 -17.97
CA PHE A 380 12.32 11.39 -17.05
C PHE A 380 13.18 12.16 -16.03
#